data_76dee7de3ecb8c7b3d6c2fb51d014328
#
_entry.id   76dee7de3ecb8c7b3d6c2fb51d014328
#
_cell.length_a   1.000
_cell.length_b   1.000
_cell.length_c   1.000
_cell.angle_alpha   90.00
_cell.angle_beta   90.00
_cell.angle_gamma   90.00
#
_symmetry.space_group_name_H-M   'P 1'
#
loop_
_entity.id
_entity.type
_entity.pdbx_description
1 polymer ?
#
loop_
_entity_poly.entity_id
_entity_poly.type
_entity_poly.pdbx_seq_one_letter_code
_entity_poly.pdbx_strand_id
1 'polypeptide(L)'
;MSYHYTNEIFKVESDKVVYTETEIQSTYQYNTTEVVRGESGQPLTVRPKTTEYVFKTERKVPKTGVMIVGLGGNNGTTVTGGLLAHKLGLKWNTKEGERTPDFLGSITQASTCKLGIDNEGNDIFVPMKNMVPLLEPQNLVVGGWDISS
;
A
#
# COMPACT_ATOMS: atom_id res chain seq x y z
N MET A 1 -14.24 12.21 0.49
CA MET A 1 -15.14 11.25 -0.15
C MET A 1 -14.54 9.86 0.03
N SER A 2 -15.36 8.83 0.20
CA SER A 2 -14.90 7.44 0.03
C SER A 2 -14.97 7.10 -1.46
N TYR A 3 -14.09 6.23 -1.94
CA TYR A 3 -14.15 5.74 -3.32
C TYR A 3 -14.08 4.21 -3.32
N HIS A 4 -14.55 3.61 -4.41
CA HIS A 4 -14.51 2.19 -4.62
C HIS A 4 -13.31 1.84 -5.49
N TYR A 5 -12.44 0.98 -5.00
CA TYR A 5 -11.27 0.53 -5.73
C TYR A 5 -11.68 -0.45 -6.84
N THR A 6 -11.32 -0.09 -8.05
CA THR A 6 -11.40 -0.99 -9.22
C THR A 6 -9.98 -1.17 -9.76
N ASN A 7 -9.46 -2.40 -9.72
CA ASN A 7 -8.20 -2.71 -10.37
C ASN A 7 -8.49 -3.17 -11.80
N GLU A 8 -8.18 -2.32 -12.76
CA GLU A 8 -8.35 -2.60 -14.19
C GLU A 8 -7.04 -3.02 -14.88
N ILE A 9 -5.91 -3.00 -14.15
CA ILE A 9 -4.58 -3.24 -14.73
C ILE A 9 -4.28 -4.73 -14.85
N PHE A 10 -4.65 -5.51 -13.83
CA PHE A 10 -4.46 -6.97 -13.83
C PHE A 10 -5.50 -7.67 -12.97
N LYS A 11 -5.69 -8.95 -13.25
CA LYS A 11 -6.52 -9.85 -12.46
C LYS A 11 -5.74 -11.12 -12.18
N VAL A 12 -5.81 -11.60 -10.96
CA VAL A 12 -5.22 -12.89 -10.57
C VAL A 12 -6.24 -14.00 -10.89
N GLU A 13 -5.88 -14.91 -11.78
CA GLU A 13 -6.64 -16.13 -12.05
C GLU A 13 -6.12 -17.27 -11.17
N SER A 14 -6.81 -17.52 -10.07
CA SER A 14 -6.48 -18.59 -9.11
C SER A 14 -7.73 -18.98 -8.35
N ASP A 15 -7.84 -20.27 -8.01
CA ASP A 15 -8.85 -20.81 -7.09
C ASP A 15 -8.73 -20.26 -5.66
N LYS A 16 -7.57 -19.70 -5.34
CA LYS A 16 -7.27 -19.08 -4.04
C LYS A 16 -7.61 -17.59 -3.96
N VAL A 17 -8.07 -16.98 -5.06
CA VAL A 17 -8.41 -15.55 -5.09
C VAL A 17 -9.84 -15.38 -5.57
N VAL A 18 -10.66 -14.73 -4.75
CA VAL A 18 -12.06 -14.44 -5.05
C VAL A 18 -12.27 -12.94 -5.03
N TYR A 19 -12.80 -12.42 -6.14
CA TYR A 19 -13.20 -11.02 -6.28
C TYR A 19 -14.71 -10.90 -6.09
N THR A 20 -15.12 -10.18 -5.06
CA THR A 20 -16.53 -9.81 -4.85
C THR A 20 -16.73 -8.32 -5.16
N GLU A 21 -17.96 -7.85 -5.08
CA GLU A 21 -18.25 -6.42 -5.22
C GLU A 21 -17.59 -5.59 -4.10
N THR A 22 -17.52 -6.13 -2.89
CA THR A 22 -17.10 -5.39 -1.69
C THR A 22 -15.68 -5.68 -1.24
N GLU A 23 -15.14 -6.85 -1.56
CA GLU A 23 -13.81 -7.28 -1.08
C GLU A 23 -13.08 -8.17 -2.08
N ILE A 24 -11.77 -8.26 -1.90
CA ILE A 24 -10.89 -9.24 -2.54
C ILE A 24 -10.45 -10.19 -1.44
N GLN A 25 -10.73 -11.48 -1.61
CA GLN A 25 -10.30 -12.53 -0.68
C GLN A 25 -9.14 -13.31 -1.30
N SER A 26 -8.08 -13.53 -0.53
CA SER A 26 -6.92 -14.32 -0.96
C SER A 26 -6.54 -15.31 0.12
N THR A 27 -6.45 -16.59 -0.25
CA THR A 27 -6.02 -17.67 0.63
C THR A 27 -4.54 -17.95 0.39
N TYR A 28 -3.74 -17.84 1.44
CA TYR A 28 -2.31 -18.09 1.41
C TYR A 28 -1.94 -19.24 2.34
N GLN A 29 -1.26 -20.24 1.81
CA GLN A 29 -0.73 -21.38 2.58
C GLN A 29 0.74 -21.13 2.91
N TYR A 30 1.00 -20.96 4.20
CA TYR A 30 2.35 -20.82 4.75
C TYR A 30 2.85 -22.16 5.23
N ASN A 31 3.89 -22.68 4.58
CA ASN A 31 4.53 -23.93 4.94
C ASN A 31 5.76 -23.66 5.80
N THR A 32 5.82 -24.32 6.95
CA THR A 32 6.95 -24.25 7.87
C THR A 32 7.25 -25.64 8.42
N THR A 33 8.26 -25.71 9.26
CA THR A 33 8.68 -26.97 9.89
C THR A 33 8.86 -26.74 11.37
N GLU A 34 8.19 -27.55 12.16
CA GLU A 34 8.40 -27.65 13.61
C GLU A 34 9.45 -28.71 13.90
N VAL A 35 10.44 -28.37 14.71
CA VAL A 35 11.47 -29.31 15.14
C VAL A 35 11.33 -29.53 16.63
N VAL A 36 11.02 -30.76 17.00
CA VAL A 36 10.92 -31.19 18.40
C VAL A 36 12.19 -31.93 18.80
N ARG A 37 12.84 -31.46 19.86
CA ARG A 37 14.00 -32.14 20.44
C ARG A 37 13.53 -33.34 21.25
N GLY A 38 14.09 -34.52 20.94
CA GLY A 38 13.94 -35.69 21.77
C GLY A 38 14.75 -35.57 23.07
N GLU A 39 14.59 -36.53 23.95
CA GLU A 39 15.45 -36.69 25.13
C GLU A 39 16.91 -36.94 24.72
N SER A 40 17.84 -36.76 25.67
CA SER A 40 19.28 -36.89 25.41
C SER A 40 19.61 -38.21 24.69
N GLY A 41 20.22 -38.12 23.51
CA GLY A 41 20.58 -39.25 22.65
C GLY A 41 19.52 -39.70 21.66
N GLN A 42 18.33 -39.06 21.62
CA GLN A 42 17.31 -39.34 20.60
C GLN A 42 17.42 -38.36 19.42
N PRO A 43 17.06 -38.82 18.21
CA PRO A 43 17.07 -37.96 17.04
C PRO A 43 16.01 -36.85 17.14
N LEU A 44 16.23 -35.74 16.44
CA LEU A 44 15.23 -34.68 16.28
C LEU A 44 14.05 -35.20 15.46
N THR A 45 12.84 -34.87 15.89
CA THR A 45 11.63 -35.13 15.12
C THR A 45 11.25 -33.87 14.34
N VAL A 46 11.12 -34.01 13.02
CA VAL A 46 10.78 -32.91 12.11
C VAL A 46 9.34 -33.10 11.67
N ARG A 47 8.49 -32.10 11.91
CA ARG A 47 7.06 -32.10 11.57
C ARG A 47 6.76 -30.98 10.57
N PRO A 48 6.44 -31.29 9.31
CA PRO A 48 5.92 -30.29 8.38
C PRO A 48 4.59 -29.72 8.92
N LYS A 49 4.44 -28.40 8.81
CA LYS A 49 3.23 -27.69 9.28
C LYS A 49 2.81 -26.70 8.21
N THR A 50 1.53 -26.79 7.80
CA THR A 50 0.90 -25.80 6.92
C THR A 50 -0.07 -24.98 7.73
N THR A 51 0.03 -23.67 7.61
CA THR A 51 -0.93 -22.73 8.18
C THR A 51 -1.60 -21.97 7.05
N GLU A 52 -2.92 -21.93 7.06
CA GLU A 52 -3.69 -21.20 6.08
C GLU A 52 -4.08 -19.82 6.63
N TYR A 53 -3.83 -18.77 5.83
CA TYR A 53 -4.23 -17.39 6.10
C TYR A 53 -5.22 -16.95 5.03
N VAL A 54 -6.33 -16.40 5.46
CA VAL A 54 -7.31 -15.77 4.56
C VAL A 54 -7.21 -14.26 4.72
N PHE A 55 -6.73 -13.59 3.68
CA PHE A 55 -6.67 -12.14 3.61
C PHE A 55 -7.94 -11.61 2.98
N LYS A 56 -8.59 -10.67 3.65
CA LYS A 56 -9.77 -9.95 3.15
C LYS A 56 -9.42 -8.49 3.01
N THR A 57 -9.49 -7.99 1.79
CA THR A 57 -9.17 -6.60 1.47
C THR A 57 -10.45 -5.91 1.02
N GLU A 58 -10.94 -4.98 1.81
CA GLU A 58 -12.12 -4.18 1.45
C GLU A 58 -11.82 -3.29 0.25
N ARG A 59 -12.73 -3.26 -0.75
CA ARG A 59 -12.57 -2.43 -1.95
C ARG A 59 -13.01 -0.99 -1.73
N LYS A 60 -13.75 -0.72 -0.67
CA LYS A 60 -14.17 0.62 -0.30
C LYS A 60 -13.09 1.31 0.51
N VAL A 61 -12.47 2.33 -0.07
CA VAL A 61 -11.50 3.17 0.64
C VAL A 61 -12.24 4.24 1.45
N PRO A 62 -12.12 4.24 2.78
CA PRO A 62 -12.85 5.17 3.62
C PRO A 62 -12.31 6.60 3.52
N LYS A 63 -13.13 7.58 3.89
CA LYS A 63 -12.66 8.95 4.15
C LYS A 63 -11.78 8.92 5.40
N THR A 64 -10.54 9.39 5.26
CA THR A 64 -9.53 9.32 6.31
C THR A 64 -9.07 10.73 6.70
N GLY A 65 -9.00 10.96 8.01
CA GLY A 65 -8.42 12.17 8.58
C GLY A 65 -7.05 11.91 9.17
N VAL A 66 -6.18 12.90 9.11
CA VAL A 66 -4.88 12.93 9.78
C VAL A 66 -4.85 14.09 10.76
N MET A 67 -4.62 13.78 12.03
CA MET A 67 -4.44 14.76 13.09
C MET A 67 -2.94 14.96 13.33
N ILE A 68 -2.44 16.16 13.09
CA ILE A 68 -1.03 16.50 13.24
C ILE A 68 -0.84 17.32 14.51
N VAL A 69 -0.01 16.80 15.43
CA VAL A 69 0.47 17.56 16.59
C VAL A 69 1.69 18.36 16.16
N GLY A 70 1.64 19.67 16.32
CA GLY A 70 2.65 20.57 15.75
C GLY A 70 2.35 20.95 14.30
N LEU A 71 1.09 21.19 13.96
CA LEU A 71 0.64 21.50 12.61
C LEU A 71 1.32 22.76 12.03
N GLY A 72 1.57 23.77 12.86
CA GLY A 72 2.26 25.00 12.47
C GLY A 72 3.79 24.89 12.35
N GLY A 73 4.36 23.77 12.78
CA GLY A 73 5.80 23.51 12.64
C GLY A 73 6.22 23.16 11.21
N ASN A 74 7.54 23.09 10.97
CA ASN A 74 8.09 22.83 9.64
C ASN A 74 7.54 21.55 8.98
N ASN A 75 7.43 20.45 9.73
CA ASN A 75 6.92 19.19 9.19
C ASN A 75 5.43 19.27 8.88
N GLY A 76 4.63 19.82 9.81
CA GLY A 76 3.18 19.96 9.63
C GLY A 76 2.83 20.85 8.44
N THR A 77 3.47 22.01 8.32
CA THR A 77 3.26 22.93 7.19
C THR A 77 3.73 22.35 5.87
N THR A 78 4.86 21.66 5.84
CA THR A 78 5.39 21.00 4.62
C THR A 78 4.46 19.89 4.13
N VAL A 79 4.00 19.00 5.01
CA VAL A 79 3.07 17.92 4.66
C VAL A 79 1.74 18.51 4.18
N THR A 80 1.19 19.47 4.92
CA THR A 80 -0.07 20.11 4.55
C THR A 80 0.04 20.86 3.22
N GLY A 81 1.12 21.61 3.02
CA GLY A 81 1.39 22.31 1.77
C GLY A 81 1.51 21.37 0.58
N GLY A 82 2.24 20.25 0.73
CA GLY A 82 2.37 19.22 -0.29
C GLY A 82 1.03 18.60 -0.67
N LEU A 83 0.22 18.20 0.31
CA LEU A 83 -1.12 17.63 0.07
C LEU A 83 -2.07 18.62 -0.62
N LEU A 84 -2.04 19.90 -0.21
CA LEU A 84 -2.83 20.95 -0.82
C LEU A 84 -2.37 21.26 -2.25
N ALA A 85 -1.07 21.25 -2.51
CA ALA A 85 -0.53 21.44 -3.85
C ALA A 85 -1.05 20.37 -4.82
N HIS A 86 -1.05 19.13 -4.41
CA HIS A 86 -1.66 18.03 -5.19
C HIS A 86 -3.17 18.21 -5.38
N LYS A 87 -3.88 18.51 -4.30
CA LYS A 87 -5.33 18.64 -4.31
C LYS A 87 -5.81 19.78 -5.20
N LEU A 88 -5.07 20.86 -5.25
CA LEU A 88 -5.39 22.06 -6.03
C LEU A 88 -4.74 22.09 -7.42
N GLY A 89 -3.91 21.07 -7.75
CA GLY A 89 -3.20 21.02 -9.02
C GLY A 89 -2.28 22.23 -9.24
N LEU A 90 -1.61 22.67 -8.16
CA LEU A 90 -0.76 23.86 -8.23
C LEU A 90 0.45 23.62 -9.12
N LYS A 91 0.90 24.70 -9.77
CA LYS A 91 2.12 24.73 -10.56
C LYS A 91 2.99 25.89 -10.11
N TRP A 92 4.30 25.72 -10.15
CA TRP A 92 5.25 26.76 -9.82
C TRP A 92 6.48 26.72 -10.70
N ASN A 93 7.09 27.87 -10.89
CA ASN A 93 8.32 27.98 -11.67
C ASN A 93 9.55 27.82 -10.79
N THR A 94 10.50 27.05 -11.26
CA THR A 94 11.84 26.89 -10.70
C THR A 94 12.89 27.32 -11.72
N LYS A 95 14.16 27.42 -11.31
CA LYS A 95 15.28 27.65 -12.23
C LYS A 95 15.43 26.55 -13.31
N GLU A 96 14.83 25.38 -13.08
CA GLU A 96 14.87 24.24 -13.99
C GLU A 96 13.60 24.14 -14.86
N GLY A 97 12.65 25.07 -14.71
CA GLY A 97 11.38 25.12 -15.42
C GLY A 97 10.15 24.97 -14.51
N GLU A 98 8.98 24.86 -15.13
CA GLU A 98 7.71 24.66 -14.43
C GLU A 98 7.68 23.28 -13.77
N ARG A 99 7.23 23.24 -12.53
CA ARG A 99 7.05 22.02 -11.73
C ARG A 99 5.59 21.88 -11.32
N THR A 100 5.16 20.64 -11.22
CA THR A 100 3.90 20.21 -10.62
C THR A 100 4.21 19.35 -9.40
N PRO A 101 3.28 19.23 -8.44
CA PRO A 101 3.49 18.32 -7.32
C PRO A 101 3.56 16.88 -7.82
N ASP A 102 4.43 16.10 -7.20
CA ASP A 102 4.58 14.67 -7.43
C ASP A 102 4.72 13.92 -6.09
N PHE A 103 4.71 12.60 -6.17
CA PHE A 103 4.91 11.74 -5.00
C PHE A 103 6.25 10.99 -5.08
N LEU A 104 7.25 11.57 -5.74
CA LEU A 104 8.60 10.99 -5.79
C LEU A 104 9.11 10.73 -4.37
N GLY A 105 9.66 9.53 -4.15
CA GLY A 105 10.07 9.06 -2.83
C GLY A 105 8.97 8.35 -2.03
N SER A 106 7.70 8.41 -2.43
CA SER A 106 6.64 7.62 -1.81
C SER A 106 6.62 6.20 -2.37
N ILE A 107 6.83 5.23 -1.51
CA ILE A 107 6.78 3.80 -1.89
C ILE A 107 5.39 3.44 -2.45
N THR A 108 4.32 3.87 -1.81
CA THR A 108 2.96 3.48 -2.21
C THR A 108 2.47 4.20 -3.46
N GLN A 109 2.93 5.43 -3.71
CA GLN A 109 2.39 6.27 -4.79
C GLN A 109 3.27 6.31 -6.05
N ALA A 110 4.59 6.19 -5.88
CA ALA A 110 5.55 6.41 -6.97
C ALA A 110 6.38 5.18 -7.32
N SER A 111 6.41 4.13 -6.48
CA SER A 111 7.15 2.92 -6.80
C SER A 111 6.33 1.92 -7.63
N THR A 112 7.06 0.97 -8.21
CA THR A 112 6.50 -0.15 -8.96
C THR A 112 6.81 -1.47 -8.26
N CYS A 113 6.00 -2.48 -8.54
CA CYS A 113 6.19 -3.85 -8.09
C CYS A 113 6.29 -4.77 -9.31
N LYS A 114 7.23 -5.70 -9.29
CA LYS A 114 7.32 -6.73 -10.33
C LYS A 114 6.13 -7.68 -10.19
N LEU A 115 5.29 -7.74 -11.21
CA LEU A 115 4.14 -8.63 -11.26
C LEU A 115 4.55 -10.04 -11.71
N GLY A 116 5.47 -10.14 -12.66
CA GLY A 116 5.91 -11.41 -13.24
C GLY A 116 6.74 -11.20 -14.47
N ILE A 117 6.72 -12.20 -15.34
CA ILE A 117 7.43 -12.25 -16.62
C ILE A 117 6.41 -12.57 -17.71
N ASP A 118 6.48 -11.87 -18.83
CA ASP A 118 5.64 -12.16 -19.99
C ASP A 118 6.12 -13.37 -20.79
N ASN A 119 5.40 -13.71 -21.86
CA ASN A 119 5.74 -14.85 -22.73
C ASN A 119 7.03 -14.68 -23.54
N GLU A 120 7.56 -13.46 -23.60
CA GLU A 120 8.80 -13.11 -24.29
C GLU A 120 10.00 -13.07 -23.34
N GLY A 121 9.78 -13.24 -22.05
CA GLY A 121 10.80 -13.23 -21.00
C GLY A 121 11.08 -11.86 -20.41
N ASN A 122 10.25 -10.84 -20.70
CA ASN A 122 10.41 -9.50 -20.16
C ASN A 122 9.73 -9.37 -18.79
N ASP A 123 10.36 -8.63 -17.90
CA ASP A 123 9.80 -8.31 -16.59
C ASP A 123 8.63 -7.32 -16.71
N ILE A 124 7.49 -7.68 -16.14
CA ILE A 124 6.30 -6.81 -16.08
C ILE A 124 6.20 -6.16 -14.71
N PHE A 125 6.18 -4.83 -14.70
CA PHE A 125 6.03 -4.02 -13.50
C PHE A 125 4.70 -3.27 -13.51
N VAL A 126 4.09 -3.15 -12.36
CA VAL A 126 2.86 -2.37 -12.14
C VAL A 126 3.06 -1.37 -11.00
N PRO A 127 2.37 -0.22 -11.04
CA PRO A 127 2.44 0.73 -9.93
C PRO A 127 1.96 0.09 -8.62
N MET A 128 2.69 0.32 -7.53
CA MET A 128 2.36 -0.21 -6.21
C MET A 128 0.93 0.16 -5.79
N LYS A 129 0.50 1.38 -6.09
CA LYS A 129 -0.86 1.87 -5.80
C LYS A 129 -1.98 1.08 -6.48
N ASN A 130 -1.66 0.25 -7.48
CA ASN A 130 -2.62 -0.60 -8.17
C ASN A 130 -2.63 -2.04 -7.68
N MET A 131 -1.81 -2.38 -6.69
CA MET A 131 -1.77 -3.74 -6.12
C MET A 131 -2.95 -4.01 -5.20
N VAL A 132 -3.31 -3.03 -4.38
CA VAL A 132 -4.41 -3.11 -3.40
C VAL A 132 -5.09 -1.75 -3.26
N PRO A 133 -6.32 -1.69 -2.72
CA PRO A 133 -6.99 -0.45 -2.41
C PRO A 133 -6.17 0.40 -1.43
N LEU A 134 -5.62 1.49 -1.90
CA LEU A 134 -4.84 2.42 -1.08
C LEU A 134 -5.53 3.78 -1.03
N LEU A 135 -5.33 4.48 0.08
CA LEU A 135 -5.74 5.86 0.22
C LEU A 135 -4.89 6.75 -0.69
N GLU A 136 -5.54 7.60 -1.47
CA GLU A 136 -4.86 8.67 -2.19
C GLU A 136 -4.56 9.84 -1.24
N PRO A 137 -3.29 10.25 -1.08
CA PRO A 137 -2.91 11.27 -0.10
C PRO A 137 -3.65 12.60 -0.26
N GLN A 138 -3.95 13.01 -1.50
CA GLN A 138 -4.71 14.24 -1.76
C GLN A 138 -6.17 14.20 -1.25
N ASN A 139 -6.70 13.00 -0.94
CA ASN A 139 -8.03 12.80 -0.38
C ASN A 139 -8.06 12.85 1.16
N LEU A 140 -6.89 12.96 1.79
CA LEU A 140 -6.79 13.13 3.23
C LEU A 140 -7.46 14.43 3.70
N VAL A 141 -8.12 14.36 4.85
CA VAL A 141 -8.55 15.53 5.61
C VAL A 141 -7.51 15.79 6.69
N VAL A 142 -6.81 16.91 6.55
CA VAL A 142 -5.75 17.29 7.50
C VAL A 142 -6.31 18.24 8.53
N GLY A 143 -6.02 17.99 9.78
CA GLY A 143 -6.27 18.86 10.91
C GLY A 143 -5.16 18.73 11.95
N GLY A 144 -5.16 19.59 12.95
CA GLY A 144 -4.16 19.52 13.99
C GLY A 144 -4.17 20.72 14.91
N TRP A 145 -3.22 20.74 15.83
CA TRP A 145 -2.98 21.86 16.73
C TRP A 145 -1.49 22.11 16.89
N ASP A 146 -1.17 23.30 17.35
CA ASP A 146 0.18 23.71 17.70
C ASP A 146 0.21 24.36 19.10
N ILE A 147 1.40 24.47 19.68
CA ILE A 147 1.62 25.11 20.97
C ILE A 147 1.75 26.64 20.85
N SER A 148 1.98 27.16 19.66
CA SER A 148 2.01 28.61 19.39
C SER A 148 0.91 28.94 18.38
N SER A 149 0.13 29.92 18.75
CA SER A 149 -0.90 30.56 17.89
C SER A 149 -0.33 31.80 17.22
#